data_b21f3e8c61fda7552f7acb5320ebc0ab
#
_entry.id   b21f3e8c61fda7552f7acb5320ebc0ab
#
_cell.length_a   1.000
_cell.length_b   1.000
_cell.length_c   1.000
_cell.angle_alpha   90.00
_cell.angle_beta   90.00
_cell.angle_gamma   90.00
#
_symmetry.space_group_name_H-M   'P 1'
#
loop_
_entity.id
_entity.type
_entity.pdbx_description
1 polymer ?
#
loop_
_entity_poly.entity_id
_entity_poly.type
_entity_poly.pdbx_seq_one_letter_code
_entity_poly.pdbx_strand_id
1 'polypeptide(L)'
;RFFDRRISKPHMREFIGIMKDVGEVYLNQRFLDAHAMEKHRDQGIFFAMNGFTPEAEHLGAAHGIQTISYADQPLMGPIASDIVRLSSLILETVSFHDHGEIHAFLRQLRHQAASGDEQLAAWMSARYGEELGEQMRMLHAHLSEIRTSLIATAKGGTYLHVLSVSAFPLDQFLHTDEGICQIHMEKHGRRRHYYFTVNDTSARFYFTCPAHLNV
;
A
#
# COMPACT_ATOMS: atom_id res chain seq x y z
N ARG A 1 -7.32 -1.06 -8.05
CA ARG A 1 -8.16 0.15 -8.19
C ARG A 1 -7.61 1.25 -7.28
N PHE A 2 -7.47 2.43 -7.81
CA PHE A 2 -7.13 3.63 -7.05
C PHE A 2 -8.41 4.46 -6.83
N PHE A 3 -8.68 4.83 -5.58
CA PHE A 3 -9.85 5.62 -5.22
C PHE A 3 -9.39 6.95 -4.63
N ASP A 4 -9.91 8.05 -5.15
CA ASP A 4 -9.71 9.41 -4.65
C ASP A 4 -10.46 9.70 -3.33
N ARG A 5 -11.29 8.78 -2.88
CA ARG A 5 -12.13 8.85 -1.69
C ARG A 5 -11.99 7.61 -0.81
N ARG A 6 -12.56 7.67 0.39
CA ARG A 6 -12.58 6.54 1.33
C ARG A 6 -13.24 5.30 0.74
N ILE A 7 -12.68 4.15 1.07
CA ILE A 7 -13.27 2.85 0.74
C ILE A 7 -14.57 2.69 1.53
N SER A 8 -15.65 2.46 0.82
CA SER A 8 -16.99 2.30 1.39
C SER A 8 -17.39 0.82 1.50
N LYS A 9 -18.50 0.56 2.20
CA LYS A 9 -19.05 -0.79 2.38
C LYS A 9 -19.25 -1.60 1.08
N PRO A 10 -19.72 -1.04 -0.06
CA PRO A 10 -19.78 -1.76 -1.32
C PRO A 10 -18.42 -2.28 -1.81
N HIS A 11 -17.37 -1.45 -1.74
CA HIS A 11 -16.01 -1.86 -2.12
C HIS A 11 -15.48 -2.99 -1.22
N MET A 12 -15.77 -2.93 0.09
CA MET A 12 -15.39 -3.99 1.03
C MET A 12 -16.13 -5.30 0.71
N ARG A 13 -17.41 -5.26 0.34
CA ARG A 13 -18.16 -6.45 -0.09
C ARG A 13 -17.55 -7.10 -1.33
N GLU A 14 -17.16 -6.28 -2.32
CA GLU A 14 -16.48 -6.76 -3.53
C GLU A 14 -15.17 -7.48 -3.15
N PHE A 15 -14.36 -6.89 -2.27
CA PHE A 15 -13.10 -7.50 -1.82
C PHE A 15 -13.34 -8.82 -1.07
N ILE A 16 -14.35 -8.88 -0.20
CA ILE A 16 -14.76 -10.12 0.49
C ILE A 16 -15.14 -11.21 -0.52
N GLY A 17 -15.87 -10.85 -1.59
CA GLY A 17 -16.21 -11.77 -2.68
C GLY A 17 -14.95 -12.35 -3.32
N ILE A 18 -14.01 -11.50 -3.71
CA ILE A 18 -12.73 -11.92 -4.30
C ILE A 18 -11.97 -12.87 -3.36
N MET A 19 -11.89 -12.56 -2.06
CA MET A 19 -11.21 -13.42 -1.08
C MET A 19 -11.85 -14.79 -0.95
N LYS A 20 -13.18 -14.88 -1.03
CA LYS A 20 -13.92 -16.16 -1.04
C LYS A 20 -13.61 -16.96 -2.30
N ASP A 21 -13.66 -16.32 -3.46
CA ASP A 21 -13.37 -16.97 -4.75
C ASP A 21 -11.93 -17.54 -4.76
N VAL A 22 -10.95 -16.76 -4.26
CA VAL A 22 -9.56 -17.22 -4.14
C VAL A 22 -9.47 -18.43 -3.20
N GLY A 23 -10.14 -18.38 -2.04
CA GLY A 23 -10.18 -19.48 -1.08
C GLY A 23 -10.81 -20.74 -1.67
N GLU A 24 -11.88 -20.62 -2.45
CA GLU A 24 -12.55 -21.75 -3.11
C GLU A 24 -11.67 -22.41 -4.21
N VAL A 25 -10.95 -21.60 -5.00
CA VAL A 25 -10.01 -22.11 -6.02
C VAL A 25 -8.88 -22.89 -5.34
N TYR A 26 -8.33 -22.38 -4.25
CA TYR A 26 -7.28 -23.07 -3.48
C TYR A 26 -7.77 -24.39 -2.86
N LEU A 27 -8.99 -24.41 -2.32
CA LEU A 27 -9.59 -25.64 -1.78
C LEU A 27 -9.77 -26.69 -2.86
N ASN A 28 -10.27 -26.31 -4.04
CA ASN A 28 -10.48 -27.23 -5.14
C ASN A 28 -9.16 -27.81 -5.71
N GLN A 29 -8.08 -27.03 -5.77
CA GLN A 29 -6.77 -27.53 -6.18
C GLN A 29 -6.14 -28.46 -5.13
N ARG A 30 -6.33 -28.20 -3.83
CA ARG A 30 -5.83 -29.05 -2.75
C ARG A 30 -6.51 -30.42 -2.64
N PHE A 31 -7.75 -30.54 -3.07
CA PHE A 31 -8.40 -31.86 -3.17
C PHE A 31 -7.77 -32.78 -4.20
N LEU A 32 -7.01 -32.24 -5.15
CA LEU A 32 -6.28 -33.00 -6.16
C LEU A 32 -4.88 -33.44 -5.68
N ASP A 33 -4.29 -32.72 -4.72
CA ASP A 33 -2.98 -33.01 -4.15
C ASP A 33 -3.12 -33.51 -2.70
N ALA A 34 -3.37 -34.83 -2.53
CA ALA A 34 -3.64 -35.46 -1.23
C ALA A 34 -2.49 -35.40 -0.20
N HIS A 35 -1.38 -34.71 -0.48
CA HIS A 35 -0.19 -34.65 0.39
C HIS A 35 0.15 -33.28 0.97
N ALA A 36 -0.61 -32.22 0.69
CA ALA A 36 -0.35 -30.88 1.20
C ALA A 36 -1.42 -30.42 2.23
N MET A 37 -1.57 -31.16 3.34
CA MET A 37 -2.45 -30.75 4.45
C MET A 37 -1.75 -29.79 5.44
N GLU A 38 -1.02 -28.81 4.98
CA GLU A 38 -0.73 -27.64 5.81
C GLU A 38 -1.93 -26.71 5.77
N LYS A 39 -2.52 -26.45 6.95
CA LYS A 39 -3.65 -25.51 7.10
C LYS A 39 -3.16 -24.08 6.94
N HIS A 40 -2.93 -23.66 5.70
CA HIS A 40 -2.74 -22.24 5.41
C HIS A 40 -4.11 -21.55 5.52
N ARG A 41 -4.18 -20.55 6.36
CA ARG A 41 -5.34 -19.68 6.47
C ARG A 41 -5.04 -18.41 5.70
N ASP A 42 -5.70 -18.23 4.56
CA ASP A 42 -5.58 -16.99 3.81
C ASP A 42 -6.14 -15.84 4.65
N GLN A 43 -5.33 -14.80 4.83
CA GLN A 43 -5.74 -13.59 5.52
C GLN A 43 -5.79 -12.43 4.52
N GLY A 44 -6.95 -11.81 4.39
CA GLY A 44 -7.13 -10.64 3.56
C GLY A 44 -6.59 -9.38 4.24
N ILE A 45 -5.75 -8.62 3.53
CA ILE A 45 -5.33 -7.28 3.94
C ILE A 45 -5.76 -6.31 2.84
N PHE A 46 -6.51 -5.28 3.23
CA PHE A 46 -6.96 -4.24 2.31
C PHE A 46 -6.28 -2.91 2.63
N PHE A 47 -5.48 -2.41 1.69
CA PHE A 47 -4.79 -1.12 1.80
C PHE A 47 -5.62 -0.02 1.14
N ALA A 48 -5.75 1.14 1.81
CA ALA A 48 -6.48 2.28 1.27
C ALA A 48 -5.72 3.60 1.49
N MET A 49 -5.49 4.38 0.41
CA MET A 49 -4.78 5.66 0.47
C MET A 49 -5.58 6.71 1.27
N ASN A 50 -6.88 6.80 1.04
CA ASN A 50 -7.77 7.77 1.71
C ASN A 50 -8.56 7.16 2.88
N GLY A 51 -8.15 5.95 3.32
CA GLY A 51 -8.78 5.24 4.43
C GLY A 51 -10.12 4.61 4.08
N PHE A 52 -10.86 4.24 5.11
CA PHE A 52 -12.12 3.51 5.03
C PHE A 52 -13.25 4.29 5.70
N THR A 53 -14.49 3.99 5.34
CA THR A 53 -15.64 4.39 6.16
C THR A 53 -15.78 3.44 7.36
N PRO A 54 -16.34 3.88 8.51
CA PRO A 54 -16.52 3.02 9.68
C PRO A 54 -17.26 1.72 9.35
N GLU A 55 -18.27 1.80 8.46
CA GLU A 55 -19.06 0.63 8.05
C GLU A 55 -18.23 -0.36 7.21
N ALA A 56 -17.24 0.14 6.44
CA ALA A 56 -16.33 -0.71 5.69
C ALA A 56 -15.34 -1.42 6.62
N GLU A 57 -14.78 -0.70 7.61
CA GLU A 57 -13.90 -1.28 8.62
C GLU A 57 -14.60 -2.36 9.44
N HIS A 58 -15.81 -2.08 9.96
CA HIS A 58 -16.59 -3.06 10.71
C HIS A 58 -16.92 -4.30 9.86
N LEU A 59 -17.28 -4.10 8.59
CA LEU A 59 -17.56 -5.24 7.69
C LEU A 59 -16.28 -6.04 7.41
N GLY A 60 -15.15 -5.38 7.17
CA GLY A 60 -13.86 -6.04 6.99
C GLY A 60 -13.48 -6.90 8.20
N ALA A 61 -13.54 -6.32 9.39
CA ALA A 61 -13.24 -7.01 10.64
C ALA A 61 -14.14 -8.25 10.87
N ALA A 62 -15.45 -8.14 10.57
CA ALA A 62 -16.39 -9.26 10.68
C ALA A 62 -16.06 -10.43 9.74
N HIS A 63 -15.33 -10.20 8.66
CA HIS A 63 -14.88 -11.20 7.70
C HIS A 63 -13.39 -11.56 7.81
N GLY A 64 -12.72 -11.15 8.90
CA GLY A 64 -11.30 -11.43 9.11
C GLY A 64 -10.37 -10.67 8.15
N ILE A 65 -10.84 -9.59 7.53
CA ILE A 65 -10.06 -8.73 6.67
C ILE A 65 -9.47 -7.60 7.51
N GLN A 66 -8.18 -7.47 7.47
CA GLN A 66 -7.50 -6.35 8.09
C GLN A 66 -7.45 -5.16 7.14
N THR A 67 -7.80 -3.97 7.63
CA THR A 67 -7.74 -2.72 6.90
C THR A 67 -6.49 -1.93 7.31
N ILE A 68 -5.72 -1.45 6.33
CA ILE A 68 -4.57 -0.57 6.54
C ILE A 68 -4.85 0.74 5.80
N SER A 69 -5.01 1.83 6.56
CA SER A 69 -5.25 3.17 6.03
C SER A 69 -3.97 3.97 5.93
N TYR A 70 -3.73 4.59 4.79
CA TYR A 70 -2.63 5.54 4.61
C TYR A 70 -3.06 7.01 4.75
N ALA A 71 -4.33 7.27 5.05
CA ALA A 71 -4.86 8.63 5.17
C ALA A 71 -4.08 9.51 6.16
N ASP A 72 -3.57 8.90 7.22
CA ASP A 72 -2.81 9.56 8.27
C ASP A 72 -1.31 9.16 8.27
N GLN A 73 -0.84 8.54 7.19
CA GLN A 73 0.55 8.11 7.02
C GLN A 73 1.35 9.23 6.32
N PRO A 74 2.31 9.91 6.99
CA PRO A 74 2.94 11.11 6.45
C PRO A 74 3.74 10.87 5.17
N LEU A 75 4.36 9.71 5.02
CA LEU A 75 5.17 9.37 3.83
C LEU A 75 4.31 9.01 2.62
N MET A 76 3.06 8.59 2.83
CA MET A 76 2.17 8.20 1.73
C MET A 76 1.35 9.35 1.16
N GLY A 77 1.23 10.46 1.89
CA GLY A 77 0.46 11.63 1.44
C GLY A 77 0.97 12.22 0.12
N PRO A 78 2.27 12.56 0.01
CA PRO A 78 2.87 13.04 -1.24
C PRO A 78 2.69 12.05 -2.39
N ILE A 79 2.99 10.77 -2.18
CA ILE A 79 2.83 9.69 -3.17
C ILE A 79 1.38 9.60 -3.66
N ALA A 80 0.40 9.65 -2.75
CA ALA A 80 -1.01 9.65 -3.12
C ALA A 80 -1.38 10.83 -4.00
N SER A 81 -0.90 12.02 -3.64
CA SER A 81 -1.12 13.25 -4.41
C SER A 81 -0.53 13.14 -5.81
N ASP A 82 0.69 12.63 -5.93
CA ASP A 82 1.35 12.44 -7.24
C ASP A 82 0.61 11.43 -8.11
N ILE A 83 0.15 10.31 -7.55
CA ILE A 83 -0.63 9.32 -8.30
C ILE A 83 -1.95 9.92 -8.82
N VAL A 84 -2.64 10.71 -8.00
CA VAL A 84 -3.88 11.39 -8.43
C VAL A 84 -3.59 12.36 -9.57
N ARG A 85 -2.58 13.22 -9.41
CA ARG A 85 -2.19 14.18 -10.43
C ARG A 85 -1.75 13.51 -11.71
N LEU A 86 -0.89 12.49 -11.63
CA LEU A 86 -0.45 11.71 -12.78
C LEU A 86 -1.62 11.04 -13.50
N SER A 87 -2.57 10.47 -12.76
CA SER A 87 -3.78 9.86 -13.33
C SER A 87 -4.63 10.87 -14.07
N SER A 88 -4.81 12.08 -13.51
CA SER A 88 -5.55 13.17 -14.17
C SER A 88 -4.87 13.61 -15.44
N LEU A 89 -3.55 13.85 -15.40
CA LEU A 89 -2.76 14.24 -16.58
C LEU A 89 -2.82 13.18 -17.70
N ILE A 90 -2.75 11.89 -17.35
CA ILE A 90 -2.89 10.82 -18.34
C ILE A 90 -4.26 10.86 -19.00
N LEU A 91 -5.34 11.04 -18.23
CA LEU A 91 -6.70 11.10 -18.75
C LEU A 91 -6.94 12.36 -19.62
N GLU A 92 -6.26 13.47 -19.33
CA GLU A 92 -6.34 14.71 -20.11
C GLU A 92 -5.52 14.65 -21.41
N THR A 93 -4.36 13.95 -21.38
CA THR A 93 -3.39 13.96 -22.47
C THR A 93 -3.55 12.76 -23.41
N VAL A 94 -3.94 11.60 -22.86
CA VAL A 94 -4.06 10.35 -23.61
C VAL A 94 -5.52 10.06 -23.89
N SER A 95 -5.93 10.16 -25.16
CA SER A 95 -7.28 9.73 -25.57
C SER A 95 -7.31 8.23 -25.76
N PHE A 96 -8.11 7.54 -24.97
CA PHE A 96 -8.36 6.11 -25.10
C PHE A 96 -9.74 5.89 -25.73
N HIS A 97 -9.80 5.22 -26.88
CA HIS A 97 -11.04 4.96 -27.59
C HIS A 97 -11.67 3.62 -27.19
N ASP A 98 -10.83 2.69 -26.72
CA ASP A 98 -11.28 1.37 -26.28
C ASP A 98 -10.37 0.76 -25.18
N HIS A 99 -10.80 -0.38 -24.64
CA HIS A 99 -10.01 -1.12 -23.64
C HIS A 99 -8.69 -1.69 -24.18
N GLY A 100 -8.61 -1.97 -25.49
CA GLY A 100 -7.39 -2.47 -26.12
C GLY A 100 -6.28 -1.44 -26.09
N GLU A 101 -6.59 -0.17 -26.32
CA GLU A 101 -5.64 0.95 -26.24
C GLU A 101 -5.14 1.16 -24.79
N ILE A 102 -6.02 1.06 -23.81
CA ILE A 102 -5.63 1.10 -22.39
C ILE A 102 -4.65 -0.04 -22.06
N HIS A 103 -4.95 -1.26 -22.50
CA HIS A 103 -4.06 -2.41 -22.28
C HIS A 103 -2.73 -2.27 -23.02
N ALA A 104 -2.73 -1.70 -24.23
CA ALA A 104 -1.51 -1.41 -24.99
C ALA A 104 -0.64 -0.36 -24.27
N PHE A 105 -1.26 0.72 -23.80
CA PHE A 105 -0.59 1.74 -22.99
C PHE A 105 0.04 1.16 -21.71
N LEU A 106 -0.72 0.39 -20.95
CA LEU A 106 -0.22 -0.24 -19.72
C LEU A 106 0.92 -1.23 -19.97
N ARG A 107 0.90 -1.96 -21.10
CA ARG A 107 2.02 -2.83 -21.47
C ARG A 107 3.28 -2.03 -21.83
N GLN A 108 3.14 -0.91 -22.56
CA GLN A 108 4.26 -0.02 -22.87
C GLN A 108 4.82 0.61 -21.60
N LEU A 109 3.96 1.12 -20.71
CA LEU A 109 4.34 1.67 -19.41
C LEU A 109 5.17 0.68 -18.62
N ARG A 110 4.69 -0.57 -18.50
CA ARG A 110 5.41 -1.64 -17.80
C ARG A 110 6.76 -1.98 -18.44
N HIS A 111 6.83 -1.97 -19.76
CA HIS A 111 8.07 -2.22 -20.48
C HIS A 111 9.10 -1.12 -20.22
N GLN A 112 8.68 0.15 -20.29
CA GLN A 112 9.57 1.28 -20.01
C GLN A 112 10.00 1.32 -18.53
N ALA A 113 9.10 1.01 -17.60
CA ALA A 113 9.42 0.93 -16.18
C ALA A 113 10.49 -0.14 -15.89
N ALA A 114 10.51 -1.25 -16.63
CA ALA A 114 11.55 -2.27 -16.50
C ALA A 114 12.94 -1.80 -16.96
N SER A 115 13.01 -0.72 -17.75
CA SER A 115 14.27 -0.13 -18.22
C SER A 115 14.85 0.92 -17.26
N GLY A 116 14.08 1.34 -16.25
CA GLY A 116 14.46 2.30 -15.21
C GLY A 116 13.58 3.56 -15.19
N ASP A 117 13.58 4.20 -14.04
CA ASP A 117 12.64 5.28 -13.76
C ASP A 117 12.89 6.55 -14.57
N GLU A 118 14.17 6.91 -14.77
CA GLU A 118 14.54 8.04 -15.61
C GLU A 118 14.17 7.83 -17.08
N GLN A 119 14.31 6.59 -17.56
CA GLN A 119 13.92 6.24 -18.94
C GLN A 119 12.40 6.25 -19.10
N LEU A 120 11.65 5.83 -18.07
CA LEU A 120 10.20 5.93 -18.03
C LEU A 120 9.75 7.39 -18.09
N ALA A 121 10.33 8.26 -17.27
CA ALA A 121 10.01 9.69 -17.24
C ALA A 121 10.35 10.37 -18.59
N ALA A 122 11.52 10.07 -19.15
CA ALA A 122 11.92 10.59 -20.46
C ALA A 122 10.99 10.12 -21.59
N TRP A 123 10.58 8.86 -21.57
CA TRP A 123 9.61 8.32 -22.52
C TRP A 123 8.23 9.00 -22.39
N MET A 124 7.76 9.24 -21.15
CA MET A 124 6.53 9.96 -20.89
C MET A 124 6.60 11.39 -21.41
N SER A 125 7.70 12.12 -21.12
CA SER A 125 7.92 13.48 -21.65
C SER A 125 7.90 13.53 -23.18
N ALA A 126 8.66 12.66 -23.83
CA ALA A 126 8.80 12.66 -25.27
C ALA A 126 7.49 12.32 -26.01
N ARG A 127 6.65 11.47 -25.42
CA ARG A 127 5.45 10.97 -26.09
C ARG A 127 4.18 11.73 -25.71
N TYR A 128 4.08 12.21 -24.49
CA TYR A 128 2.84 12.77 -23.93
C TYR A 128 3.00 14.18 -23.33
N GLY A 129 4.21 14.73 -23.38
CA GLY A 129 4.51 16.08 -22.91
C GLY A 129 5.32 16.14 -21.64
N GLU A 130 6.06 17.22 -21.48
CA GLU A 130 7.04 17.41 -20.39
C GLU A 130 6.40 17.33 -19.00
N GLU A 131 5.16 17.83 -18.85
CA GLU A 131 4.45 17.82 -17.58
C GLU A 131 4.22 16.40 -17.05
N LEU A 132 3.90 15.44 -17.95
CA LEU A 132 3.74 14.03 -17.56
C LEU A 132 5.05 13.39 -17.09
N GLY A 133 6.15 13.69 -17.82
CA GLY A 133 7.47 13.20 -17.41
C GLY A 133 7.94 13.77 -16.10
N GLU A 134 7.71 15.06 -15.86
CA GLU A 134 8.06 15.72 -14.59
C GLU A 134 7.25 15.14 -13.42
N GLN A 135 5.94 14.94 -13.61
CA GLN A 135 5.10 14.32 -12.59
C GLN A 135 5.54 12.88 -12.26
N MET A 136 6.03 12.14 -13.26
CA MET A 136 6.60 10.81 -13.06
C MET A 136 7.90 10.87 -12.23
N ARG A 137 8.79 11.85 -12.52
CA ARG A 137 10.02 12.08 -11.72
C ARG A 137 9.70 12.42 -10.27
N MET A 138 8.69 13.27 -10.03
CA MET A 138 8.25 13.62 -8.67
C MET A 138 7.74 12.40 -7.90
N LEU A 139 6.87 11.60 -8.52
CA LEU A 139 6.38 10.36 -7.90
C LEU A 139 7.54 9.42 -7.55
N HIS A 140 8.48 9.24 -8.47
CA HIS A 140 9.66 8.41 -8.23
C HIS A 140 10.53 8.96 -7.09
N ALA A 141 10.76 10.27 -7.04
CA ALA A 141 11.52 10.90 -5.97
C ALA A 141 10.91 10.59 -4.59
N HIS A 142 9.60 10.79 -4.42
CA HIS A 142 8.91 10.47 -3.16
C HIS A 142 8.95 8.97 -2.81
N LEU A 143 8.83 8.08 -3.82
CA LEU A 143 8.95 6.63 -3.60
C LEU A 143 10.37 6.26 -3.16
N SER A 144 11.39 6.88 -3.75
CA SER A 144 12.80 6.59 -3.44
C SER A 144 13.25 7.09 -2.07
N GLU A 145 12.52 8.02 -1.47
CA GLU A 145 12.76 8.45 -0.08
C GLU A 145 12.43 7.34 0.93
N ILE A 146 11.54 6.40 0.57
CA ILE A 146 11.17 5.30 1.46
C ILE A 146 12.26 4.24 1.43
N ARG A 147 13.06 4.19 2.51
CA ARG A 147 14.14 3.21 2.70
C ARG A 147 13.69 1.94 3.39
N THR A 148 12.60 2.02 4.15
CA THR A 148 11.97 0.88 4.83
C THR A 148 10.52 0.79 4.43
N SER A 149 10.13 -0.39 3.96
CA SER A 149 8.73 -0.79 3.75
C SER A 149 8.63 -2.25 4.16
N LEU A 150 8.04 -2.51 5.32
CA LEU A 150 7.88 -3.86 5.86
C LEU A 150 6.52 -4.06 6.51
N ILE A 151 6.04 -5.30 6.51
CA ILE A 151 4.83 -5.69 7.23
C ILE A 151 5.27 -6.42 8.49
N ALA A 152 4.95 -5.84 9.63
CA ALA A 152 5.16 -6.44 10.93
C ALA A 152 3.85 -7.07 11.45
N THR A 153 3.96 -8.16 12.20
CA THR A 153 2.81 -8.79 12.87
C THR A 153 2.87 -8.46 14.35
N ALA A 154 1.86 -7.75 14.84
CA ALA A 154 1.72 -7.51 16.29
C ALA A 154 1.18 -8.76 17.00
N LYS A 155 1.41 -8.84 18.32
CA LYS A 155 0.84 -9.89 19.15
C LYS A 155 -0.69 -9.88 19.05
N GLY A 156 -1.28 -11.00 18.65
CA GLY A 156 -2.72 -11.09 18.37
C GLY A 156 -3.08 -11.09 16.87
N GLY A 157 -2.07 -11.13 15.97
CA GLY A 157 -2.29 -11.33 14.54
C GLY A 157 -2.63 -10.05 13.76
N THR A 158 -2.46 -8.87 14.38
CA THR A 158 -2.64 -7.59 13.69
C THR A 158 -1.41 -7.26 12.86
N TYR A 159 -1.59 -6.93 11.58
CA TYR A 159 -0.51 -6.49 10.70
C TYR A 159 -0.34 -4.98 10.75
N LEU A 160 0.92 -4.55 10.79
CA LEU A 160 1.31 -3.15 10.72
C LEU A 160 2.18 -2.97 9.48
N HIS A 161 1.82 -2.05 8.59
CA HIS A 161 2.72 -1.64 7.53
C HIS A 161 3.59 -0.49 8.05
N VAL A 162 4.88 -0.75 8.13
CA VAL A 162 5.89 0.15 8.66
C VAL A 162 6.65 0.78 7.52
N LEU A 163 6.73 2.11 7.51
CA LEU A 163 7.40 2.93 6.51
C LEU A 163 8.40 3.89 7.17
N SER A 164 9.57 4.05 6.57
CA SER A 164 10.57 5.03 7.03
C SER A 164 11.45 5.54 5.90
N VAL A 165 11.94 6.75 6.03
CA VAL A 165 13.05 7.29 5.22
C VAL A 165 14.42 6.75 5.68
N SER A 166 14.48 6.08 6.82
CA SER A 166 15.68 5.42 7.35
C SER A 166 15.64 3.93 7.08
N ALA A 167 16.80 3.32 6.87
CA ALA A 167 16.90 1.86 6.78
C ALA A 167 16.58 1.23 8.15
N PHE A 168 15.78 0.16 8.14
CA PHE A 168 15.51 -0.60 9.36
C PHE A 168 16.76 -1.41 9.75
N PRO A 169 17.21 -1.35 11.00
CA PRO A 169 18.43 -2.02 11.44
C PRO A 169 18.18 -3.51 11.69
N LEU A 170 17.86 -4.26 10.63
CA LEU A 170 17.53 -5.70 10.70
C LEU A 170 18.62 -6.50 11.41
N ASP A 171 19.89 -6.21 11.16
CA ASP A 171 21.02 -6.95 11.74
C ASP A 171 21.03 -6.90 13.27
N GLN A 172 20.52 -5.83 13.87
CA GLN A 172 20.41 -5.70 15.33
C GLN A 172 19.32 -6.58 15.93
N PHE A 173 18.33 -6.99 15.12
CA PHE A 173 17.18 -7.79 15.54
C PHE A 173 17.28 -9.27 15.16
N LEU A 174 18.17 -9.64 14.24
CA LEU A 174 18.36 -11.04 13.83
C LEU A 174 18.91 -11.95 14.96
N HIS A 175 19.48 -11.34 16.00
CA HIS A 175 20.13 -12.05 17.12
C HIS A 175 19.48 -11.79 18.48
N THR A 176 18.39 -11.05 18.53
CA THR A 176 17.66 -10.75 19.77
C THR A 176 16.19 -11.11 19.60
N ASP A 177 15.67 -11.96 20.46
CA ASP A 177 14.25 -12.34 20.48
C ASP A 177 13.35 -11.17 20.94
N GLU A 178 13.92 -10.14 21.56
CA GLU A 178 13.21 -8.99 22.07
C GLU A 178 13.99 -7.68 21.82
N GLY A 179 13.31 -6.69 21.28
CA GLY A 179 13.79 -5.32 21.14
C GLY A 179 12.85 -4.34 21.84
N ILE A 180 13.40 -3.35 22.53
CA ILE A 180 12.60 -2.28 23.12
C ILE A 180 12.44 -1.18 22.08
N CYS A 181 11.19 -0.86 21.71
CA CYS A 181 10.85 0.30 20.91
C CYS A 181 9.96 1.26 21.71
N GLN A 182 10.15 2.56 21.53
CA GLN A 182 9.26 3.56 22.09
C GLN A 182 8.25 3.98 21.02
N ILE A 183 6.96 3.88 21.35
CA ILE A 183 5.88 4.29 20.47
C ILE A 183 5.54 5.74 20.80
N HIS A 184 5.51 6.57 19.76
CA HIS A 184 5.19 7.98 19.83
C HIS A 184 3.95 8.30 18.99
N MET A 185 3.24 9.36 19.37
CA MET A 185 2.14 9.90 18.59
C MET A 185 2.36 11.40 18.39
N GLU A 186 2.40 11.84 17.16
CA GLU A 186 2.41 13.26 16.80
C GLU A 186 1.06 13.70 16.25
N LYS A 187 0.64 14.89 16.63
CA LYS A 187 -0.62 15.46 16.19
C LYS A 187 -0.37 16.58 15.18
N HIS A 188 -0.82 16.39 13.95
CA HIS A 188 -0.78 17.39 12.89
C HIS A 188 -2.19 17.85 12.53
N GLY A 189 -2.65 18.93 13.13
CA GLY A 189 -4.04 19.36 12.99
C GLY A 189 -5.02 18.34 13.54
N ARG A 190 -5.85 17.75 12.66
CA ARG A 190 -6.81 16.68 12.99
C ARG A 190 -6.25 15.27 12.82
N ARG A 191 -5.04 15.13 12.24
CA ARG A 191 -4.41 13.84 11.95
C ARG A 191 -3.50 13.43 13.09
N ARG A 192 -3.39 12.12 13.34
CA ARG A 192 -2.49 11.51 14.32
C ARG A 192 -1.53 10.62 13.57
N HIS A 193 -0.23 10.91 13.70
CA HIS A 193 0.83 10.09 13.12
C HIS A 193 1.46 9.25 14.21
N TYR A 194 1.48 7.95 14.02
CA TYR A 194 2.12 7.01 14.94
C TYR A 194 3.45 6.56 14.36
N TYR A 195 4.48 6.58 15.18
CA TYR A 195 5.79 6.05 14.82
C TYR A 195 6.46 5.44 16.05
N PHE A 196 7.45 4.61 15.81
CA PHE A 196 8.35 4.15 16.85
C PHE A 196 9.80 4.49 16.50
N THR A 197 10.65 4.56 17.51
CA THR A 197 12.10 4.67 17.41
C THR A 197 12.71 3.39 17.97
N VAL A 198 13.90 3.05 17.46
CA VAL A 198 14.62 1.84 17.84
C VAL A 198 15.96 2.23 18.43
N ASN A 199 16.28 1.68 19.61
CA ASN A 199 17.61 1.78 20.24
C ASN A 199 18.19 3.21 20.25
N ASP A 200 17.48 4.17 20.82
CA ASP A 200 17.89 5.58 20.96
C ASP A 200 18.29 6.27 19.62
N THR A 201 17.89 5.71 18.50
CA THR A 201 18.08 6.35 17.21
C THR A 201 17.04 7.45 16.99
N SER A 202 17.41 8.49 16.22
CA SER A 202 16.45 9.51 15.77
C SER A 202 15.58 9.04 14.60
N ALA A 203 15.78 7.81 14.10
CA ALA A 203 15.05 7.23 12.99
C ALA A 203 13.61 6.96 13.39
N ARG A 204 12.66 7.47 12.60
CA ARG A 204 11.23 7.32 12.82
C ARG A 204 10.66 6.27 11.86
N PHE A 205 10.01 5.27 12.43
CA PHE A 205 9.34 4.21 11.69
C PHE A 205 7.84 4.40 11.84
N TYR A 206 7.23 4.98 10.82
CA TYR A 206 5.80 5.30 10.82
C TYR A 206 4.96 4.07 10.55
N PHE A 207 3.84 3.94 11.23
CA PHE A 207 2.87 2.88 10.99
C PHE A 207 1.44 3.41 11.12
N THR A 208 0.50 2.74 10.50
CA THR A 208 -0.92 3.04 10.67
C THR A 208 -1.43 2.29 11.90
N CYS A 209 -1.95 3.05 12.88
CA CYS A 209 -2.58 2.45 14.05
C CYS A 209 -3.92 1.84 13.64
N PRO A 210 -4.14 0.54 13.84
CA PRO A 210 -5.44 -0.09 13.60
C PRO A 210 -6.55 0.57 14.41
N ALA A 211 -7.76 0.67 13.83
CA ALA A 211 -8.88 1.40 14.44
C ALA A 211 -9.23 0.91 15.86
N HIS A 212 -9.07 -0.40 16.12
CA HIS A 212 -9.35 -1.01 17.44
C HIS A 212 -8.28 -0.70 18.52
N LEU A 213 -7.11 -0.18 18.12
CA LEU A 213 -6.05 0.29 19.03
C LEU A 213 -6.08 1.80 19.24
N ASN A 214 -6.95 2.52 18.51
CA ASN A 214 -7.10 3.96 18.54
C ASN A 214 -8.11 4.35 19.65
N VAL A 215 -7.71 4.22 20.91
CA VAL A 215 -8.51 4.59 22.07
C VAL A 215 -8.29 6.05 22.47
#